data_305b9c05810da1502d4d3da0336b460c
#
_entry.id   305b9c05810da1502d4d3da0336b460c
#
_cell.length_a   1.000
_cell.length_b   1.000
_cell.length_c   1.000
_cell.angle_alpha   90.00
_cell.angle_beta   90.00
_cell.angle_gamma   90.00
#
_symmetry.space_group_name_H-M   'P 1'
#
loop_
_entity.id
_entity.type
_entity.pdbx_description
1 polymer ?
#
loop_
_entity_poly.entity_id
_entity_poly.type
_entity_poly.pdbx_seq_one_letter_code
_entity_poly.pdbx_strand_id
1 'polypeptide(L)'
;MILGMTTSTFTLLHVMISLVGIGSGLVVMYGLLTANRLDRWTLLFLVSTAATSLSGFAFPNEHITPGIVVGILSMIVLAVAIVARYSLRLKGAGRPAYVVAAAIALYFNVFVLVVQSFEKVPALKALAPTQKEPPFAIAQLLVLVVFVVATVLAVKRFHPDAGAGGTAGQGIEKRAA
;
A
#
# COMPACT_ATOMS: atom_id res chain seq x y z
N MET A 1 25.57 -13.70 -4.67
CA MET A 1 25.67 -12.48 -3.87
C MET A 1 24.87 -11.38 -4.56
N ILE A 2 24.08 -10.61 -3.82
CA ILE A 2 23.26 -9.49 -4.34
C ILE A 2 23.75 -8.23 -3.60
N LEU A 3 24.22 -7.22 -4.35
CA LEU A 3 24.77 -5.97 -3.78
C LEU A 3 25.81 -6.19 -2.67
N GLY A 4 26.69 -7.18 -2.84
CA GLY A 4 27.73 -7.52 -1.85
C GLY A 4 27.25 -8.34 -0.63
N MET A 5 25.97 -8.63 -0.52
CA MET A 5 25.36 -9.41 0.57
C MET A 5 25.07 -10.87 0.14
N THR A 6 24.96 -11.77 1.12
CA THR A 6 24.43 -13.11 0.82
C THR A 6 22.97 -13.01 0.42
N THR A 7 22.49 -13.94 -0.42
CA THR A 7 21.08 -13.96 -0.85
C THR A 7 20.14 -14.03 0.36
N SER A 8 20.50 -14.79 1.40
CA SER A 8 19.71 -14.90 2.62
C SER A 8 19.57 -13.55 3.36
N THR A 9 20.69 -12.83 3.55
CA THR A 9 20.69 -11.51 4.20
C THR A 9 19.87 -10.50 3.39
N PHE A 10 20.04 -10.50 2.07
CA PHE A 10 19.27 -9.62 1.18
C PHE A 10 17.77 -9.93 1.22
N THR A 11 17.40 -11.21 1.23
CA THR A 11 15.99 -11.63 1.36
C THR A 11 15.40 -11.18 2.69
N LEU A 12 16.13 -11.34 3.79
CA LEU A 12 15.66 -10.87 5.11
C LEU A 12 15.43 -9.37 5.11
N LEU A 13 16.37 -8.58 4.59
CA LEU A 13 16.24 -7.13 4.48
C LEU A 13 15.00 -6.74 3.64
N HIS A 14 14.83 -7.37 2.47
CA HIS A 14 13.68 -7.14 1.61
C HIS A 14 12.35 -7.45 2.34
N VAL A 15 12.26 -8.57 3.04
CA VAL A 15 11.08 -8.95 3.81
C VAL A 15 10.79 -7.93 4.93
N MET A 16 11.82 -7.51 5.67
CA MET A 16 11.64 -6.50 6.74
C MET A 16 11.12 -5.18 6.19
N ILE A 17 11.68 -4.69 5.08
CA ILE A 17 11.21 -3.46 4.41
C ILE A 17 9.77 -3.64 3.95
N SER A 18 9.42 -4.80 3.38
CA SER A 18 8.05 -5.11 2.93
C SER A 18 7.05 -5.09 4.09
N LEU A 19 7.40 -5.67 5.24
CA LEU A 19 6.54 -5.66 6.43
C LEU A 19 6.35 -4.25 6.99
N VAL A 20 7.39 -3.42 6.97
CA VAL A 20 7.27 -1.98 7.32
C VAL A 20 6.33 -1.28 6.34
N GLY A 21 6.43 -1.57 5.04
CA GLY A 21 5.52 -1.06 4.01
C GLY A 21 4.07 -1.46 4.26
N ILE A 22 3.82 -2.73 4.56
CA ILE A 22 2.47 -3.22 4.88
C ILE A 22 1.93 -2.58 6.15
N GLY A 23 2.69 -2.59 7.24
CA GLY A 23 2.27 -2.02 8.53
C GLY A 23 1.95 -0.54 8.42
N SER A 24 2.86 0.26 7.82
CA SER A 24 2.63 1.69 7.61
C SER A 24 1.48 1.95 6.64
N GLY A 25 1.32 1.13 5.60
CA GLY A 25 0.22 1.20 4.66
C GLY A 25 -1.15 0.93 5.30
N LEU A 26 -1.25 -0.02 6.24
CA LEU A 26 -2.47 -0.26 7.01
C LEU A 26 -2.83 0.95 7.89
N VAL A 27 -1.84 1.60 8.51
CA VAL A 27 -2.04 2.85 9.26
C VAL A 27 -2.52 3.97 8.33
N VAL A 28 -1.94 4.07 7.12
CA VAL A 28 -2.41 5.03 6.10
C VAL A 28 -3.85 4.73 5.68
N MET A 29 -4.20 3.47 5.45
CA MET A 29 -5.57 3.08 5.10
C MET A 29 -6.55 3.46 6.21
N TYR A 30 -6.20 3.25 7.47
CA TYR A 30 -6.99 3.73 8.60
C TYR A 30 -7.15 5.26 8.55
N GLY A 31 -6.08 6.01 8.29
CA GLY A 31 -6.13 7.47 8.10
C GLY A 31 -7.08 7.88 6.97
N LEU A 32 -7.05 7.19 5.84
CA LEU A 32 -7.96 7.45 4.72
C LEU A 32 -9.43 7.21 5.08
N LEU A 33 -9.72 6.18 5.86
CA LEU A 33 -11.07 5.85 6.33
C LEU A 33 -11.59 6.84 7.38
N THR A 34 -10.70 7.48 8.14
CA THR A 34 -11.02 8.44 9.21
C THR A 34 -10.78 9.91 8.82
N ALA A 35 -10.53 10.19 7.53
CA ALA A 35 -10.23 11.51 6.99
C ALA A 35 -8.97 12.19 7.57
N ASN A 36 -8.01 11.42 8.08
CA ASN A 36 -6.76 11.90 8.63
C ASN A 36 -5.60 11.74 7.62
N ARG A 37 -4.81 12.78 7.41
CA ARG A 37 -3.75 12.79 6.39
C ARG A 37 -2.55 11.89 6.74
N LEU A 38 -2.21 11.77 8.01
CA LEU A 38 -1.10 10.95 8.53
C LEU A 38 0.20 11.06 7.70
N ASP A 39 0.68 12.29 7.49
CA ASP A 39 1.76 12.60 6.54
C ASP A 39 3.05 11.78 6.76
N ARG A 40 3.47 11.58 8.01
CA ARG A 40 4.67 10.79 8.33
C ARG A 40 4.50 9.31 8.00
N TRP A 41 3.33 8.74 8.31
CA TRP A 41 3.00 7.35 7.99
C TRP A 41 2.89 7.12 6.48
N THR A 42 2.32 8.11 5.78
CA THR A 42 2.27 8.08 4.30
C THR A 42 3.66 8.10 3.69
N LEU A 43 4.56 8.97 4.17
CA LEU A 43 5.94 9.00 3.67
C LEU A 43 6.64 7.66 3.91
N LEU A 44 6.52 7.10 5.11
CA LEU A 44 7.09 5.80 5.45
C LEU A 44 6.55 4.70 4.53
N PHE A 45 5.23 4.67 4.32
CA PHE A 45 4.57 3.71 3.41
C PHE A 45 5.08 3.82 1.98
N LEU A 46 5.11 5.03 1.41
CA LEU A 46 5.53 5.23 0.02
C LEU A 46 7.00 4.86 -0.18
N VAL A 47 7.89 5.28 0.74
CA VAL A 47 9.31 4.99 0.66
C VAL A 47 9.60 3.50 0.84
N SER A 48 9.00 2.86 1.85
CA SER A 48 9.22 1.43 2.08
C SER A 48 8.64 0.57 0.95
N THR A 49 7.47 0.92 0.40
CA THR A 49 6.89 0.20 -0.75
C THR A 49 7.74 0.39 -2.01
N ALA A 50 8.27 1.59 -2.27
CA ALA A 50 9.21 1.81 -3.37
C ALA A 50 10.49 0.99 -3.19
N ALA A 51 11.06 0.99 -1.98
CA ALA A 51 12.25 0.20 -1.66
C ALA A 51 12.00 -1.32 -1.80
N THR A 52 10.82 -1.81 -1.39
CA THR A 52 10.38 -3.19 -1.60
C THR A 52 10.35 -3.54 -3.09
N SER A 53 9.70 -2.72 -3.92
CA SER A 53 9.60 -2.97 -5.36
C SER A 53 10.98 -2.93 -6.03
N LEU A 54 11.81 -1.94 -5.71
CA LEU A 54 13.16 -1.82 -6.26
C LEU A 54 14.08 -2.97 -5.84
N SER A 55 14.05 -3.35 -4.56
CA SER A 55 14.85 -4.50 -4.09
C SER A 55 14.34 -5.82 -4.67
N GLY A 56 13.03 -5.92 -4.96
CA GLY A 56 12.45 -7.08 -5.65
C GLY A 56 13.07 -7.32 -7.04
N PHE A 57 13.40 -6.27 -7.77
CA PHE A 57 14.06 -6.39 -9.08
C PHE A 57 15.53 -6.83 -9.02
N ALA A 58 16.17 -6.69 -7.86
CA ALA A 58 17.56 -7.09 -7.68
C ALA A 58 17.75 -8.60 -7.47
N PHE A 59 16.66 -9.36 -7.26
CA PHE A 59 16.75 -10.81 -7.21
C PHE A 59 17.10 -11.39 -8.59
N PRO A 60 18.01 -12.37 -8.66
CA PRO A 60 18.35 -13.02 -9.92
C PRO A 60 17.14 -13.80 -10.43
N ASN A 61 16.65 -13.43 -11.60
CA ASN A 61 15.54 -14.09 -12.27
C ASN A 61 15.93 -14.33 -13.73
N GLU A 62 15.82 -15.56 -14.19
CA GLU A 62 16.07 -15.91 -15.60
C GLU A 62 14.89 -15.54 -16.51
N HIS A 63 13.70 -15.37 -15.95
CA HIS A 63 12.46 -15.04 -16.67
C HIS A 63 11.65 -13.98 -15.92
N ILE A 64 10.69 -13.38 -16.62
CA ILE A 64 9.72 -12.46 -16.00
C ILE A 64 8.81 -13.26 -15.08
N THR A 65 8.99 -13.08 -13.78
CA THR A 65 8.17 -13.72 -12.75
C THR A 65 6.92 -12.88 -12.44
N PRO A 66 5.84 -13.46 -11.89
CA PRO A 66 4.70 -12.69 -11.40
C PRO A 66 5.10 -11.58 -10.42
N GLY A 67 6.14 -11.80 -9.61
CA GLY A 67 6.68 -10.79 -8.68
C GLY A 67 7.24 -9.55 -9.39
N ILE A 68 7.94 -9.74 -10.52
CA ILE A 68 8.45 -8.63 -11.34
C ILE A 68 7.27 -7.81 -11.91
N VAL A 69 6.24 -8.48 -12.43
CA VAL A 69 5.05 -7.81 -12.97
C VAL A 69 4.37 -6.96 -11.89
N VAL A 70 4.13 -7.54 -10.71
CA VAL A 70 3.55 -6.82 -9.57
C VAL A 70 4.45 -5.66 -9.13
N GLY A 71 5.78 -5.83 -9.14
CA GLY A 71 6.73 -4.77 -8.83
C GLY A 71 6.64 -3.58 -9.78
N ILE A 72 6.56 -3.84 -11.11
CA ILE A 72 6.40 -2.80 -12.13
C ILE A 72 5.07 -2.06 -11.93
N LEU A 73 3.97 -2.79 -11.76
CA LEU A 73 2.66 -2.21 -11.51
C LEU A 73 2.65 -1.38 -10.23
N SER A 74 3.30 -1.86 -9.17
CA SER A 74 3.46 -1.13 -7.90
C SER A 74 4.18 0.20 -8.11
N MET A 75 5.26 0.24 -8.90
CA MET A 75 6.00 1.47 -9.20
C MET A 75 5.15 2.49 -9.96
N ILE A 76 4.36 2.05 -10.94
CA ILE A 76 3.44 2.91 -11.68
C ILE A 76 2.40 3.51 -10.74
N VAL A 77 1.76 2.69 -9.93
CA VAL A 77 0.72 3.12 -8.99
C VAL A 77 1.30 4.04 -7.91
N LEU A 78 2.51 3.77 -7.41
CA LEU A 78 3.22 4.66 -6.49
C LEU A 78 3.51 6.04 -7.11
N ALA A 79 3.95 6.08 -8.38
CA ALA A 79 4.15 7.33 -9.09
C ALA A 79 2.86 8.16 -9.15
N VAL A 80 1.71 7.52 -9.45
CA VAL A 80 0.40 8.17 -9.42
C VAL A 80 0.07 8.68 -8.02
N ALA A 81 0.29 7.89 -6.97
CA ALA A 81 0.04 8.30 -5.59
C ALA A 81 0.89 9.50 -5.17
N ILE A 82 2.18 9.51 -5.54
CA ILE A 82 3.12 10.60 -5.25
C ILE A 82 2.69 11.87 -5.97
N VAL A 83 2.42 11.81 -7.28
CA VAL A 83 1.96 12.97 -8.06
C VAL A 83 0.65 13.52 -7.51
N ALA A 84 -0.33 12.65 -7.25
CA ALA A 84 -1.64 13.05 -6.74
C ALA A 84 -1.54 13.74 -5.36
N ARG A 85 -0.64 13.26 -4.49
CA ARG A 85 -0.46 13.81 -3.15
C ARG A 85 0.36 15.10 -3.13
N TYR A 86 1.53 15.10 -3.78
CA TYR A 86 2.51 16.17 -3.63
C TYR A 86 2.40 17.23 -4.73
N SER A 87 2.20 16.85 -6.00
CA SER A 87 2.06 17.80 -7.11
C SER A 87 0.64 18.36 -7.19
N LEU A 88 -0.39 17.51 -7.16
CA LEU A 88 -1.79 17.94 -7.20
C LEU A 88 -2.33 18.35 -5.82
N ARG A 89 -1.55 18.14 -4.74
CA ARG A 89 -1.86 18.53 -3.36
C ARG A 89 -3.25 18.04 -2.90
N LEU A 90 -3.68 16.88 -3.37
CA LEU A 90 -4.99 16.27 -3.09
C LEU A 90 -6.19 17.13 -3.55
N LYS A 91 -6.01 18.09 -4.46
CA LYS A 91 -7.09 18.94 -4.98
C LYS A 91 -7.82 18.25 -6.14
N GLY A 92 -9.13 18.49 -6.24
CA GLY A 92 -9.96 17.97 -7.32
C GLY A 92 -9.81 16.45 -7.51
N ALA A 93 -9.47 16.03 -8.72
CA ALA A 93 -9.23 14.62 -9.06
C ALA A 93 -7.99 14.01 -8.36
N GLY A 94 -7.04 14.83 -7.86
CA GLY A 94 -5.85 14.35 -7.16
C GLY A 94 -6.20 13.60 -5.86
N ARG A 95 -7.26 13.99 -5.16
CA ARG A 95 -7.69 13.33 -3.93
C ARG A 95 -8.14 11.87 -4.17
N PRO A 96 -9.14 11.58 -5.01
CA PRO A 96 -9.53 10.19 -5.27
C PRO A 96 -8.42 9.41 -5.96
N ALA A 97 -7.63 10.00 -6.84
CA ALA A 97 -6.50 9.36 -7.48
C ALA A 97 -5.45 8.89 -6.45
N TYR A 98 -5.13 9.72 -5.45
CA TYR A 98 -4.24 9.34 -4.35
C TYR A 98 -4.82 8.18 -3.54
N VAL A 99 -6.09 8.26 -3.13
CA VAL A 99 -6.73 7.22 -2.30
C VAL A 99 -6.70 5.88 -3.01
N VAL A 100 -7.12 5.85 -4.28
CA VAL A 100 -7.16 4.62 -5.09
C VAL A 100 -5.75 4.08 -5.31
N ALA A 101 -4.80 4.93 -5.71
CA ALA A 101 -3.43 4.50 -5.96
C ALA A 101 -2.73 3.99 -4.69
N ALA A 102 -2.89 4.67 -3.56
CA ALA A 102 -2.33 4.21 -2.28
C ALA A 102 -2.93 2.87 -1.83
N ALA A 103 -4.25 2.69 -2.01
CA ALA A 103 -4.94 1.44 -1.70
C ALA A 103 -4.46 0.28 -2.59
N ILE A 104 -4.28 0.50 -3.90
CA ILE A 104 -3.77 -0.52 -4.83
C ILE A 104 -2.32 -0.87 -4.49
N ALA A 105 -1.47 0.12 -4.18
CA ALA A 105 -0.08 -0.14 -3.79
C ALA A 105 0.00 -1.02 -2.53
N LEU A 106 -0.84 -0.73 -1.53
CA LEU A 106 -0.94 -1.57 -0.32
C LEU A 106 -1.51 -2.95 -0.65
N TYR A 107 -2.54 -3.04 -1.49
CA TYR A 107 -3.10 -4.31 -1.95
C TYR A 107 -2.03 -5.20 -2.59
N PHE A 108 -1.18 -4.67 -3.47
CA PHE A 108 -0.09 -5.44 -4.09
C PHE A 108 0.90 -5.97 -3.06
N ASN A 109 1.25 -5.19 -2.04
CA ASN A 109 2.11 -5.67 -0.95
C ASN A 109 1.45 -6.82 -0.17
N VAL A 110 0.16 -6.70 0.16
CA VAL A 110 -0.59 -7.75 0.88
C VAL A 110 -0.83 -8.97 -0.01
N PHE A 111 -1.11 -8.77 -1.31
CA PHE A 111 -1.22 -9.84 -2.29
C PHE A 111 0.04 -10.70 -2.31
N VAL A 112 1.21 -10.06 -2.42
CA VAL A 112 2.51 -10.77 -2.41
C VAL A 112 2.76 -11.43 -1.05
N LEU A 113 2.36 -10.80 0.06
CA LEU A 113 2.45 -11.41 1.39
C LEU A 113 1.67 -12.74 1.45
N VAL A 114 0.44 -12.77 0.91
CA VAL A 114 -0.35 -14.01 0.84
C VAL A 114 0.34 -15.05 -0.02
N VAL A 115 0.83 -14.68 -1.22
CA VAL A 115 1.58 -15.58 -2.11
C VAL A 115 2.77 -16.20 -1.35
N GLN A 116 3.59 -15.37 -0.71
CA GLN A 116 4.77 -15.81 0.04
C GLN A 116 4.39 -16.65 1.27
N SER A 117 3.27 -16.37 1.92
CA SER A 117 2.80 -17.15 3.05
C SER A 117 2.43 -18.56 2.61
N PHE A 118 1.72 -18.72 1.51
CA PHE A 118 1.39 -20.06 0.95
C PHE A 118 2.62 -20.78 0.38
N GLU A 119 3.67 -20.07 0.01
CA GLU A 119 4.91 -20.69 -0.46
C GLU A 119 5.83 -21.14 0.69
N LYS A 120 5.94 -20.34 1.76
CA LYS A 120 6.96 -20.48 2.79
C LYS A 120 6.46 -21.13 4.10
N VAL A 121 5.17 -20.99 4.42
CA VAL A 121 4.59 -21.55 5.65
C VAL A 121 4.13 -22.99 5.38
N PRO A 122 4.73 -24.02 6.03
CA PRO A 122 4.45 -25.43 5.70
C PRO A 122 2.98 -25.80 5.75
N ALA A 123 2.23 -25.31 6.76
CA ALA A 123 0.81 -25.58 6.91
C ALA A 123 -0.03 -25.00 5.75
N LEU A 124 0.27 -23.78 5.30
CA LEU A 124 -0.42 -23.15 4.17
C LEU A 124 0.00 -23.79 2.84
N LYS A 125 1.28 -24.12 2.69
CA LYS A 125 1.80 -24.84 1.52
C LYS A 125 1.13 -26.21 1.35
N ALA A 126 0.86 -26.91 2.44
CA ALA A 126 0.15 -28.19 2.41
C ALA A 126 -1.30 -28.05 1.92
N LEU A 127 -1.95 -26.89 2.17
CA LEU A 127 -3.32 -26.61 1.72
C LEU A 127 -3.39 -26.21 0.23
N ALA A 128 -2.34 -25.62 -0.30
CA ALA A 128 -2.27 -25.19 -1.70
C ALA A 128 -0.83 -25.31 -2.25
N PRO A 129 -0.38 -26.53 -2.53
CA PRO A 129 1.01 -26.80 -2.95
C PRO A 129 1.43 -26.11 -4.25
N THR A 130 0.49 -25.93 -5.17
CA THR A 130 0.72 -25.29 -6.48
C THR A 130 0.16 -23.88 -6.59
N GLN A 131 -0.48 -23.37 -5.52
CA GLN A 131 -1.18 -22.08 -5.48
C GLN A 131 -2.31 -21.98 -6.53
N LYS A 132 -2.85 -23.11 -6.99
CA LYS A 132 -4.02 -23.21 -7.87
C LYS A 132 -5.25 -23.76 -7.14
N GLU A 133 -5.06 -24.25 -5.93
CA GLU A 133 -6.08 -24.88 -5.11
C GLU A 133 -7.02 -23.84 -4.48
N PRO A 134 -8.28 -24.23 -4.17
CA PRO A 134 -9.29 -23.32 -3.64
C PRO A 134 -8.88 -22.51 -2.42
N PRO A 135 -8.12 -23.03 -1.42
CA PRO A 135 -7.74 -22.24 -0.25
C PRO A 135 -6.92 -20.98 -0.59
N PHE A 136 -6.01 -21.07 -1.57
CA PHE A 136 -5.24 -19.92 -2.03
C PHE A 136 -6.13 -18.90 -2.75
N ALA A 137 -6.99 -19.37 -3.67
CA ALA A 137 -7.90 -18.51 -4.42
C ALA A 137 -8.89 -17.80 -3.49
N ILE A 138 -9.43 -18.50 -2.47
CA ILE A 138 -10.31 -17.92 -1.46
C ILE A 138 -9.59 -16.84 -0.65
N ALA A 139 -8.37 -17.09 -0.20
CA ALA A 139 -7.60 -16.11 0.54
C ALA A 139 -7.35 -14.83 -0.27
N GLN A 140 -6.95 -14.96 -1.54
CA GLN A 140 -6.72 -13.83 -2.44
C GLN A 140 -8.02 -13.06 -2.75
N LEU A 141 -9.12 -13.79 -2.98
CA LEU A 141 -10.42 -13.16 -3.22
C LEU A 141 -10.90 -12.38 -1.99
N LEU A 142 -10.75 -12.94 -0.80
CA LEU A 142 -11.10 -12.26 0.45
C LEU A 142 -10.32 -10.96 0.61
N VAL A 143 -9.00 -11.01 0.42
CA VAL A 143 -8.15 -9.81 0.46
C VAL A 143 -8.61 -8.79 -0.57
N LEU A 144 -8.86 -9.20 -1.80
CA LEU A 144 -9.34 -8.30 -2.87
C LEU A 144 -10.66 -7.62 -2.47
N VAL A 145 -11.65 -8.37 -1.99
CA VAL A 145 -12.95 -7.82 -1.58
C VAL A 145 -12.79 -6.81 -0.44
N VAL A 146 -11.99 -7.14 0.58
CA VAL A 146 -11.71 -6.23 1.70
C VAL A 146 -11.08 -4.92 1.18
N PHE A 147 -10.09 -5.00 0.28
CA PHE A 147 -9.45 -3.81 -0.27
C PHE A 147 -10.37 -3.00 -1.17
N VAL A 148 -11.21 -3.62 -1.98
CA VAL A 148 -12.23 -2.92 -2.80
C VAL A 148 -13.19 -2.15 -1.90
N VAL A 149 -13.75 -2.79 -0.88
CA VAL A 149 -14.66 -2.14 0.08
C VAL A 149 -13.96 -1.01 0.82
N ALA A 150 -12.76 -1.25 1.35
CA ALA A 150 -11.98 -0.22 2.06
C ALA A 150 -11.67 0.98 1.15
N THR A 151 -11.29 0.74 -0.11
CA THR A 151 -11.00 1.79 -1.09
C THR A 151 -12.24 2.64 -1.39
N VAL A 152 -13.39 2.01 -1.66
CA VAL A 152 -14.65 2.72 -1.91
C VAL A 152 -15.05 3.58 -0.70
N LEU A 153 -14.94 3.04 0.51
CA LEU A 153 -15.22 3.79 1.73
C LEU A 153 -14.23 4.93 1.94
N ALA A 154 -12.93 4.69 1.69
CA ALA A 154 -11.89 5.71 1.81
C ALA A 154 -12.10 6.86 0.81
N VAL A 155 -12.43 6.58 -0.46
CA VAL A 155 -12.75 7.61 -1.46
C VAL A 155 -13.92 8.49 -1.02
N LYS A 156 -14.95 7.87 -0.42
CA LYS A 156 -16.14 8.59 0.08
C LYS A 156 -15.86 9.41 1.34
N ARG A 157 -14.97 8.94 2.21
CA ARG A 157 -14.73 9.55 3.54
C ARG A 157 -13.55 10.52 3.58
N PHE A 158 -12.52 10.29 2.78
CA PHE A 158 -11.29 11.08 2.82
C PHE A 158 -11.49 12.49 2.26
N HIS A 159 -11.87 13.43 3.12
CA HIS A 159 -11.99 14.87 2.84
C HIS A 159 -11.21 15.66 3.91
N PRO A 160 -9.87 15.67 3.85
CA PRO A 160 -9.03 16.20 4.94
C PRO A 160 -9.17 17.71 5.15
N ASP A 161 -9.70 18.43 4.17
CA ASP A 161 -9.84 19.90 4.25
C ASP A 161 -11.21 20.34 4.80
N ALA A 162 -12.17 19.44 4.99
CA ALA A 162 -13.50 19.76 5.50
C ALA A 162 -13.52 20.14 7.00
N GLY A 163 -12.46 19.81 7.76
CA GLY A 163 -12.34 20.12 9.19
C GLY A 163 -11.65 21.44 9.53
N ALA A 164 -10.89 22.02 8.59
CA ALA A 164 -10.11 23.23 8.87
C ALA A 164 -10.91 24.56 8.70
N GLY A 165 -12.08 24.51 8.06
CA GLY A 165 -12.89 25.69 7.79
C GLY A 165 -13.94 26.04 8.88
N GLY A 166 -14.20 25.13 9.81
CA GLY A 166 -15.33 25.28 10.76
C GLY A 166 -15.05 26.12 12.01
N THR A 167 -13.79 26.30 12.38
CA THR A 167 -13.45 26.97 13.65
C THR A 167 -12.97 28.41 13.49
N ALA A 168 -12.59 28.86 12.30
CA ALA A 168 -12.10 30.22 12.09
C ALA A 168 -13.23 31.26 11.91
N GLY A 169 -14.43 30.85 11.46
CA GLY A 169 -15.56 31.77 11.24
C GLY A 169 -16.36 32.12 12.50
N GLN A 170 -16.44 31.23 13.47
CA GLN A 170 -17.27 31.44 14.67
C GLN A 170 -16.60 32.27 15.75
N GLY A 171 -15.28 32.47 15.69
CA GLY A 171 -14.54 33.28 16.67
C GLY A 171 -14.60 34.77 16.45
N ILE A 172 -14.90 35.21 15.23
CA ILE A 172 -14.92 36.63 14.87
C ILE A 172 -16.31 37.26 15.13
N GLU A 173 -17.36 36.47 14.94
CA GLU A 173 -18.75 36.96 15.12
C GLU A 173 -19.11 37.12 16.61
N LYS A 174 -18.51 36.37 17.52
CA LYS A 174 -18.73 36.52 19.01
C LYS A 174 -17.94 37.66 19.65
N ARG A 175 -17.03 38.32 18.94
CA ARG A 175 -16.30 39.51 19.45
C ARG A 175 -16.84 40.85 18.95
N ALA A 176 -17.84 40.84 18.06
CA ALA A 176 -18.45 42.03 17.50
C ALA A 176 -19.88 42.31 18.02
N ALA A 177 -20.39 41.48 18.96
CA ALA A 177 -21.63 41.68 19.71
C ALA A 177 -21.32 41.93 21.18
#